data_bbd8b69e9d690c3dc22c7a45d2fcb486
#
_entry.id   bbd8b69e9d690c3dc22c7a45d2fcb486
#
_cell.length_a   1.000
_cell.length_b   1.000
_cell.length_c   1.000
_cell.angle_alpha   90.00
_cell.angle_beta   90.00
_cell.angle_gamma   90.00
#
_symmetry.space_group_name_H-M   'P 1'
#
loop_
_entity.id
_entity.type
_entity.pdbx_description
1 polymer ?
#
loop_
_entity_poly.entity_id
_entity_poly.type
_entity_poly.pdbx_seq_one_letter_code
_entity_poly.pdbx_strand_id
1 'polypeptide(L)'
;MDKMPTVYLDMDGVLADFFGGVEQLYGVEHWKELTNDKTKDLKSEVIARITGTNFFETLPKFPTADNLVKMIKDFTGGTYSINTSPLRGDNENSAKYKKVWINKHLEQPKEIVVTGRKESWAINKQTKQPNILIDDRPINIQRWTQAGGFGILYQANRDSLSKVQQGLQTYKSKHMIDKTDEYGVGIVTKQNATKMYLWVDNT
;
A
#
# COMPACT_ATOMS: atom_id res chain seq x y z
N MET A 1 -17.83 -12.79 13.48
CA MET A 1 -16.56 -12.95 12.74
C MET A 1 -16.17 -11.56 12.29
N ASP A 2 -15.16 -10.96 12.90
CA ASP A 2 -14.60 -9.70 12.45
C ASP A 2 -14.04 -9.89 11.05
N LYS A 3 -14.68 -9.25 10.09
CA LYS A 3 -14.29 -9.39 8.71
C LYS A 3 -13.02 -8.56 8.49
N MET A 4 -11.90 -9.26 8.33
CA MET A 4 -10.61 -8.63 8.04
C MET A 4 -10.71 -7.68 6.84
N PRO A 5 -10.03 -6.53 6.89
CA PRO A 5 -9.99 -5.62 5.75
C PRO A 5 -9.25 -6.26 4.58
N THR A 6 -9.56 -5.85 3.36
CA THR A 6 -8.66 -6.09 2.24
C THR A 6 -7.49 -5.10 2.34
N VAL A 7 -6.26 -5.63 2.29
CA VAL A 7 -5.05 -4.80 2.23
C VAL A 7 -4.52 -4.80 0.82
N TYR A 8 -4.43 -3.62 0.24
CA TYR A 8 -3.91 -3.36 -1.09
C TYR A 8 -2.49 -2.79 -0.99
N LEU A 9 -1.58 -3.38 -1.77
CA LEU A 9 -0.21 -2.88 -1.96
C LEU A 9 -0.10 -2.22 -3.33
N ASP A 10 0.50 -1.02 -3.40
CA ASP A 10 1.00 -0.52 -4.69
C ASP A 10 2.17 -1.37 -5.16
N MET A 11 2.48 -1.30 -6.45
CA MET A 11 3.63 -1.99 -7.03
C MET A 11 4.87 -1.09 -7.03
N ASP A 12 4.82 0.02 -7.78
CA ASP A 12 5.98 0.89 -7.97
C ASP A 12 6.31 1.65 -6.69
N GLY A 13 7.57 1.64 -6.25
CA GLY A 13 8.01 2.31 -5.02
C GLY A 13 7.68 1.56 -3.72
N VAL A 14 6.88 0.48 -3.78
CA VAL A 14 6.50 -0.37 -2.63
C VAL A 14 7.05 -1.78 -2.75
N LEU A 15 6.87 -2.43 -3.89
CA LEU A 15 7.32 -3.80 -4.18
C LEU A 15 8.37 -3.84 -5.27
N ALA A 16 8.22 -3.01 -6.32
CA ALA A 16 9.11 -2.89 -7.45
C ALA A 16 9.83 -1.54 -7.44
N ASP A 17 11.13 -1.58 -7.71
CA ASP A 17 11.99 -0.39 -7.75
C ASP A 17 11.94 0.29 -9.13
N PHE A 18 11.01 1.23 -9.28
CA PHE A 18 10.87 2.00 -10.51
C PHE A 18 12.12 2.81 -10.85
N PHE A 19 12.73 3.46 -9.87
CA PHE A 19 13.95 4.26 -10.10
C PHE A 19 15.15 3.40 -10.41
N GLY A 20 15.32 2.25 -9.73
CA GLY A 20 16.33 1.27 -10.09
C GLY A 20 16.15 0.73 -11.52
N GLY A 21 14.91 0.55 -11.97
CA GLY A 21 14.60 0.22 -13.36
C GLY A 21 15.01 1.31 -14.35
N VAL A 22 14.79 2.59 -14.00
CA VAL A 22 15.25 3.74 -14.81
C VAL A 22 16.79 3.80 -14.85
N GLU A 23 17.47 3.61 -13.73
CA GLU A 23 18.93 3.55 -13.66
C GLU A 23 19.49 2.48 -14.61
N GLN A 24 18.93 1.28 -14.59
CA GLN A 24 19.29 0.20 -15.51
C GLN A 24 19.03 0.56 -16.97
N LEU A 25 17.88 1.18 -17.26
CA LEU A 25 17.50 1.59 -18.62
C LEU A 25 18.46 2.62 -19.24
N TYR A 26 19.02 3.50 -18.41
CA TYR A 26 19.95 4.54 -18.84
C TYR A 26 21.42 4.20 -18.63
N GLY A 27 21.73 3.08 -17.94
CA GLY A 27 23.09 2.66 -17.65
C GLY A 27 23.82 3.61 -16.68
N VAL A 28 23.09 4.21 -15.72
CA VAL A 28 23.64 5.10 -14.70
C VAL A 28 23.61 4.44 -13.33
N GLU A 29 24.51 4.84 -12.42
CA GLU A 29 24.52 4.31 -11.06
C GLU A 29 23.40 4.91 -10.19
N HIS A 30 23.02 6.15 -10.48
CA HIS A 30 21.97 6.82 -9.74
C HIS A 30 21.12 7.73 -10.65
N TRP A 31 19.78 7.63 -10.55
CA TRP A 31 18.85 8.41 -11.37
C TRP A 31 19.07 9.93 -11.29
N LYS A 32 19.63 10.45 -10.19
CA LYS A 32 20.01 11.87 -10.07
C LYS A 32 21.05 12.34 -11.07
N GLU A 33 21.85 11.44 -11.62
CA GLU A 33 22.81 11.78 -12.68
C GLU A 33 22.10 12.26 -13.94
N LEU A 34 20.86 11.77 -14.17
CA LEU A 34 20.00 12.17 -15.27
C LEU A 34 19.39 13.57 -15.07
N THR A 35 19.41 14.11 -13.84
CA THR A 35 18.80 15.40 -13.50
C THR A 35 19.78 16.57 -13.57
N ASN A 36 21.04 16.33 -13.91
CA ASN A 36 22.07 17.38 -13.97
C ASN A 36 21.84 18.39 -15.09
N ASP A 37 21.11 18.01 -16.14
CA ASP A 37 20.70 18.93 -17.20
C ASP A 37 19.30 19.47 -16.91
N LYS A 38 19.25 20.69 -16.30
CA LYS A 38 18.00 21.38 -15.96
C LYS A 38 17.14 21.78 -17.15
N THR A 39 17.64 21.65 -18.38
CA THR A 39 16.89 21.97 -19.60
C THR A 39 16.03 20.80 -20.08
N LYS A 40 16.24 19.59 -19.56
CA LYS A 40 15.50 18.39 -19.94
C LYS A 40 14.35 18.11 -19.00
N ASP A 41 13.17 17.91 -19.56
CA ASP A 41 12.06 17.28 -18.84
C ASP A 41 12.28 15.78 -18.75
N LEU A 42 13.12 15.36 -17.81
CA LEU A 42 13.48 13.95 -17.58
C LEU A 42 12.24 13.07 -17.46
N LYS A 43 11.18 13.55 -16.82
CA LYS A 43 9.96 12.77 -16.63
C LYS A 43 9.32 12.43 -17.97
N SER A 44 9.15 13.41 -18.85
CA SER A 44 8.59 13.18 -20.19
C SER A 44 9.49 12.30 -21.05
N GLU A 45 10.82 12.47 -20.95
CA GLU A 45 11.80 11.62 -21.65
C GLU A 45 11.71 10.16 -21.20
N VAL A 46 11.71 9.91 -19.88
CA VAL A 46 11.56 8.54 -19.33
C VAL A 46 10.24 7.93 -19.77
N ILE A 47 9.12 8.65 -19.65
CA ILE A 47 7.80 8.17 -20.08
C ILE A 47 7.82 7.79 -21.57
N ALA A 48 8.36 8.65 -22.44
CA ALA A 48 8.45 8.38 -23.87
C ALA A 48 9.28 7.10 -24.14
N ARG A 49 10.38 6.92 -23.42
CA ARG A 49 11.29 5.78 -23.62
C ARG A 49 10.70 4.45 -23.16
N ILE A 50 9.87 4.44 -22.12
CA ILE A 50 9.27 3.20 -21.58
C ILE A 50 7.89 2.87 -22.20
N THR A 51 7.23 3.84 -22.83
CA THR A 51 5.93 3.65 -23.48
C THR A 51 6.00 2.58 -24.56
N GLY A 52 5.06 1.63 -24.57
CA GLY A 52 4.99 0.54 -25.54
C GLY A 52 6.04 -0.57 -25.34
N THR A 53 6.84 -0.50 -24.27
CA THR A 53 7.89 -1.49 -23.98
C THR A 53 7.48 -2.44 -22.86
N ASN A 54 8.33 -3.45 -22.61
CA ASN A 54 8.17 -4.35 -21.46
C ASN A 54 8.84 -3.84 -20.18
N PHE A 55 9.10 -2.56 -20.06
CA PHE A 55 9.83 -1.96 -18.94
C PHE A 55 9.33 -2.43 -17.56
N PHE A 56 8.02 -2.46 -17.33
CA PHE A 56 7.46 -2.85 -16.04
C PHE A 56 7.71 -4.32 -15.67
N GLU A 57 7.93 -5.20 -16.63
CA GLU A 57 8.33 -6.60 -16.40
C GLU A 57 9.76 -6.72 -15.88
N THR A 58 10.63 -5.78 -16.23
CA THR A 58 12.07 -5.82 -15.96
C THR A 58 12.47 -5.14 -14.66
N LEU A 59 11.53 -4.52 -13.94
CA LEU A 59 11.82 -3.78 -12.72
C LEU A 59 12.49 -4.67 -11.65
N PRO A 60 13.53 -4.17 -10.95
CA PRO A 60 14.06 -4.84 -9.79
C PRO A 60 12.99 -4.97 -8.69
N LYS A 61 12.99 -6.08 -7.96
CA LYS A 61 12.18 -6.25 -6.77
C LYS A 61 12.91 -5.65 -5.57
N PHE A 62 12.21 -4.87 -4.73
CA PHE A 62 12.80 -4.42 -3.47
C PHE A 62 13.11 -5.59 -2.54
N PRO A 63 14.26 -5.58 -1.84
CA PRO A 63 14.63 -6.63 -0.87
C PRO A 63 13.58 -6.81 0.25
N THR A 64 12.82 -5.78 0.55
CA THR A 64 11.78 -5.80 1.59
C THR A 64 10.44 -6.35 1.13
N ALA A 65 10.25 -6.57 -0.18
CA ALA A 65 8.94 -6.89 -0.76
C ALA A 65 8.34 -8.19 -0.19
N ASP A 66 9.14 -9.27 -0.09
CA ASP A 66 8.64 -10.56 0.43
C ASP A 66 8.26 -10.46 1.92
N ASN A 67 9.05 -9.73 2.72
CA ASN A 67 8.75 -9.51 4.12
C ASN A 67 7.50 -8.64 4.30
N LEU A 68 7.28 -7.65 3.42
CA LEU A 68 6.07 -6.85 3.41
C LEU A 68 4.84 -7.72 3.10
N VAL A 69 4.89 -8.52 2.04
CA VAL A 69 3.81 -9.44 1.67
C VAL A 69 3.51 -10.40 2.82
N LYS A 70 4.55 -11.00 3.44
CA LYS A 70 4.38 -11.87 4.61
C LYS A 70 3.68 -11.15 5.77
N MET A 71 4.13 -9.94 6.11
CA MET A 71 3.52 -9.12 7.17
C MET A 71 2.03 -8.88 6.93
N ILE A 72 1.64 -8.58 5.67
CA ILE A 72 0.24 -8.38 5.32
C ILE A 72 -0.55 -9.67 5.41
N LYS A 73 -0.01 -10.81 4.95
CA LYS A 73 -0.64 -12.11 5.07
C LYS A 73 -0.84 -12.52 6.54
N ASP A 74 0.16 -12.28 7.38
CA ASP A 74 0.06 -12.53 8.83
C ASP A 74 -1.04 -11.67 9.46
N PHE A 75 -1.18 -10.40 9.05
CA PHE A 75 -2.23 -9.50 9.53
C PHE A 75 -3.63 -9.90 9.07
N THR A 76 -3.79 -10.34 7.81
CA THR A 76 -5.10 -10.60 7.18
C THR A 76 -5.57 -12.06 7.31
N GLY A 77 -4.76 -12.94 7.88
CA GLY A 77 -5.04 -14.38 7.91
C GLY A 77 -4.75 -15.10 6.60
N GLY A 78 -3.79 -14.63 5.82
CA GLY A 78 -3.22 -15.35 4.67
C GLY A 78 -3.42 -14.71 3.30
N THR A 79 -4.02 -13.52 3.19
CA THR A 79 -4.29 -12.88 1.89
C THR A 79 -3.69 -11.49 1.78
N TYR A 80 -3.42 -11.05 0.55
CA TYR A 80 -3.11 -9.67 0.19
C TYR A 80 -3.61 -9.38 -1.22
N SER A 81 -3.71 -8.13 -1.58
CA SER A 81 -4.15 -7.68 -2.91
C SER A 81 -3.21 -6.60 -3.45
N ILE A 82 -3.21 -6.43 -4.75
CA ILE A 82 -2.46 -5.37 -5.43
C ILE A 82 -3.43 -4.32 -5.97
N ASN A 83 -3.10 -3.04 -5.78
CA ASN A 83 -3.79 -1.93 -6.42
C ASN A 83 -2.77 -0.92 -6.93
N THR A 84 -2.46 -1.01 -8.21
CA THR A 84 -1.43 -0.21 -8.87
C THR A 84 -2.03 0.62 -10.00
N SER A 85 -1.36 1.72 -10.38
CA SER A 85 -1.79 2.57 -11.48
C SER A 85 -1.07 2.18 -12.77
N PRO A 86 -1.76 2.15 -13.92
CA PRO A 86 -1.09 2.01 -15.21
C PRO A 86 -0.31 3.27 -15.55
N LEU A 87 0.63 3.17 -16.48
CA LEU A 87 1.30 4.33 -17.06
C LEU A 87 0.29 5.12 -17.90
N ARG A 88 0.17 6.41 -17.61
CA ARG A 88 -0.73 7.29 -18.35
C ARG A 88 -0.30 7.38 -19.82
N GLY A 89 -1.23 7.13 -20.72
CA GLY A 89 -0.96 7.07 -22.17
C GLY A 89 -0.50 5.72 -22.67
N ASP A 90 -0.25 4.73 -21.78
CA ASP A 90 0.16 3.37 -22.12
C ASP A 90 -0.56 2.34 -21.23
N ASN A 91 -1.86 2.55 -21.03
CA ASN A 91 -2.62 1.86 -19.98
C ASN A 91 -2.62 0.34 -20.15
N GLU A 92 -2.93 -0.17 -21.33
CA GLU A 92 -3.05 -1.61 -21.58
C GLU A 92 -1.70 -2.32 -21.52
N ASN A 93 -0.69 -1.76 -22.20
CA ASN A 93 0.64 -2.34 -22.25
C ASN A 93 1.31 -2.34 -20.86
N SER A 94 1.30 -1.22 -20.17
CA SER A 94 1.86 -1.14 -18.80
C SER A 94 1.12 -2.04 -17.82
N ALA A 95 -0.22 -2.14 -17.90
CA ALA A 95 -1.00 -3.05 -17.07
C ALA A 95 -0.64 -4.52 -17.32
N LYS A 96 -0.45 -4.91 -18.60
CA LYS A 96 0.00 -6.25 -18.96
C LYS A 96 1.32 -6.60 -18.29
N TYR A 97 2.35 -5.75 -18.45
CA TYR A 97 3.68 -6.06 -17.93
C TYR A 97 3.79 -5.92 -16.41
N LYS A 98 3.00 -5.07 -15.78
CA LYS A 98 2.86 -5.07 -14.32
C LYS A 98 2.30 -6.39 -13.79
N LYS A 99 1.27 -6.94 -14.43
CA LYS A 99 0.71 -8.25 -14.05
C LYS A 99 1.74 -9.38 -14.26
N VAL A 100 2.49 -9.34 -15.37
CA VAL A 100 3.59 -10.31 -15.61
C VAL A 100 4.61 -10.24 -14.49
N TRP A 101 5.06 -9.02 -14.11
CA TRP A 101 6.00 -8.83 -13.02
C TRP A 101 5.47 -9.39 -11.69
N ILE A 102 4.23 -9.06 -11.33
CA ILE A 102 3.59 -9.53 -10.09
C ILE A 102 3.57 -11.06 -10.04
N ASN A 103 3.11 -11.70 -11.10
CA ASN A 103 3.02 -13.16 -11.16
C ASN A 103 4.40 -13.86 -11.15
N LYS A 104 5.45 -13.20 -11.64
CA LYS A 104 6.81 -13.73 -11.67
C LYS A 104 7.54 -13.59 -10.33
N HIS A 105 7.30 -12.50 -9.60
CA HIS A 105 8.12 -12.10 -8.46
C HIS A 105 7.45 -12.27 -7.10
N LEU A 106 6.13 -12.45 -7.05
CA LEU A 106 5.36 -12.51 -5.81
C LEU A 106 4.53 -13.79 -5.73
N GLU A 107 4.19 -14.20 -4.51
CA GLU A 107 3.13 -15.17 -4.31
C GLU A 107 1.81 -14.63 -4.89
N GLN A 108 0.94 -15.54 -5.35
CA GLN A 108 -0.34 -15.16 -5.96
C GLN A 108 -1.17 -14.26 -5.03
N PRO A 109 -1.42 -13.00 -5.38
CA PRO A 109 -2.33 -12.14 -4.63
C PRO A 109 -3.79 -12.58 -4.81
N LYS A 110 -4.66 -12.22 -3.86
CA LYS A 110 -6.11 -12.49 -3.95
C LYS A 110 -6.72 -11.81 -5.18
N GLU A 111 -6.28 -10.59 -5.49
CA GLU A 111 -6.66 -9.85 -6.70
C GLU A 111 -5.56 -8.88 -7.13
N ILE A 112 -5.54 -8.56 -8.42
CA ILE A 112 -4.68 -7.55 -9.01
C ILE A 112 -5.57 -6.50 -9.68
N VAL A 113 -5.62 -5.31 -9.09
CA VAL A 113 -6.33 -4.14 -9.63
C VAL A 113 -5.31 -3.22 -10.29
N VAL A 114 -5.48 -2.94 -11.58
CA VAL A 114 -4.69 -1.92 -12.30
C VAL A 114 -5.63 -0.80 -12.70
N THR A 115 -5.52 0.35 -12.03
CA THR A 115 -6.48 1.45 -12.18
C THR A 115 -5.86 2.81 -11.89
N GLY A 116 -6.33 3.84 -12.59
CA GLY A 116 -6.02 5.23 -12.26
C GLY A 116 -6.88 5.81 -11.12
N ARG A 117 -7.85 5.05 -10.60
CA ARG A 117 -8.81 5.46 -9.56
C ARG A 117 -8.77 4.49 -8.39
N LYS A 118 -7.63 4.40 -7.70
CA LYS A 118 -7.40 3.48 -6.59
C LYS A 118 -8.46 3.62 -5.49
N GLU A 119 -8.89 4.84 -5.23
CA GLU A 119 -9.86 5.20 -4.20
C GLU A 119 -11.22 4.51 -4.33
N SER A 120 -11.55 4.00 -5.51
CA SER A 120 -12.80 3.23 -5.72
C SER A 120 -12.85 1.91 -4.93
N TRP A 121 -11.70 1.46 -4.41
CA TRP A 121 -11.57 0.27 -3.56
C TRP A 121 -11.37 0.59 -2.07
N ALA A 122 -11.48 1.86 -1.69
CA ALA A 122 -11.21 2.31 -0.32
C ALA A 122 -12.15 1.69 0.73
N ILE A 123 -13.38 1.39 0.34
CA ILE A 123 -14.40 0.77 1.20
C ILE A 123 -14.75 -0.63 0.71
N ASN A 124 -14.79 -1.58 1.60
CA ASN A 124 -15.31 -2.91 1.32
C ASN A 124 -16.81 -2.82 1.06
N LYS A 125 -17.24 -3.18 -0.16
CA LYS A 125 -18.64 -3.04 -0.59
C LYS A 125 -19.63 -3.88 0.23
N GLN A 126 -19.16 -5.03 0.74
CA GLN A 126 -20.02 -5.97 1.50
C GLN A 126 -20.07 -5.59 2.98
N THR A 127 -18.90 -5.32 3.60
CA THR A 127 -18.81 -5.08 5.05
C THR A 127 -18.95 -3.62 5.44
N LYS A 128 -18.81 -2.71 4.46
CA LYS A 128 -18.73 -1.25 4.65
C LYS A 128 -17.54 -0.77 5.50
N GLN A 129 -16.62 -1.66 5.79
CA GLN A 129 -15.41 -1.32 6.53
C GLN A 129 -14.34 -0.70 5.60
N PRO A 130 -13.47 0.17 6.15
CA PRO A 130 -12.33 0.70 5.43
C PRO A 130 -11.39 -0.43 4.98
N ASN A 131 -10.99 -0.43 3.71
CA ASN A 131 -9.85 -1.19 3.26
C ASN A 131 -8.54 -0.41 3.52
N ILE A 132 -7.41 -1.11 3.50
CA ILE A 132 -6.09 -0.50 3.72
C ILE A 132 -5.37 -0.38 2.38
N LEU A 133 -4.75 0.77 2.10
CA LEU A 133 -3.81 0.98 0.99
C LEU A 133 -2.43 1.30 1.55
N ILE A 134 -1.41 0.59 1.06
CA ILE A 134 0.00 0.89 1.28
C ILE A 134 0.58 1.38 -0.05
N ASP A 135 1.00 2.63 -0.09
CA ASP A 135 1.38 3.34 -1.33
C ASP A 135 2.49 4.35 -1.02
N ASP A 136 3.40 4.57 -1.96
CA ASP A 136 4.52 5.49 -1.81
C ASP A 136 4.15 6.96 -2.12
N ARG A 137 2.98 7.20 -2.73
CA ARG A 137 2.56 8.52 -3.17
C ARG A 137 1.56 9.16 -2.21
N PRO A 138 1.90 10.31 -1.60
CA PRO A 138 1.00 11.01 -0.66
C PRO A 138 -0.38 11.32 -1.26
N ILE A 139 -0.44 11.65 -2.55
CA ILE A 139 -1.72 11.96 -3.21
C ILE A 139 -2.66 10.76 -3.29
N ASN A 140 -2.12 9.54 -3.48
CA ASN A 140 -2.92 8.31 -3.49
C ASN A 140 -3.47 8.02 -2.09
N ILE A 141 -2.63 8.17 -1.07
CA ILE A 141 -3.03 8.02 0.34
C ILE A 141 -4.11 9.05 0.71
N GLN A 142 -3.96 10.30 0.30
CA GLN A 142 -4.95 11.34 0.54
C GLN A 142 -6.31 10.99 -0.09
N ARG A 143 -6.34 10.64 -1.39
CA ARG A 143 -7.58 10.27 -2.10
C ARG A 143 -8.23 9.05 -1.50
N TRP A 144 -7.43 8.05 -1.13
CA TRP A 144 -7.92 6.84 -0.48
C TRP A 144 -8.58 7.13 0.86
N THR A 145 -7.96 7.98 1.68
CA THR A 145 -8.49 8.38 2.99
C THR A 145 -9.74 9.24 2.84
N GLN A 146 -9.79 10.17 1.88
CA GLN A 146 -10.98 10.96 1.58
C GLN A 146 -12.16 10.10 1.13
N ALA A 147 -11.88 8.96 0.47
CA ALA A 147 -12.91 7.98 0.09
C ALA A 147 -13.30 7.02 1.23
N GLY A 148 -12.81 7.26 2.46
CA GLY A 148 -13.15 6.51 3.67
C GLY A 148 -12.26 5.30 3.96
N GLY A 149 -11.21 5.06 3.18
CA GLY A 149 -10.24 4.00 3.42
C GLY A 149 -9.19 4.39 4.45
N PHE A 150 -8.34 3.44 4.81
CA PHE A 150 -7.19 3.64 5.67
C PHE A 150 -5.90 3.60 4.86
N GLY A 151 -5.15 4.70 4.81
CA GLY A 151 -3.93 4.82 4.03
C GLY A 151 -2.67 4.71 4.88
N ILE A 152 -1.66 4.01 4.39
CA ILE A 152 -0.32 3.93 4.97
C ILE A 152 0.69 4.38 3.91
N LEU A 153 1.31 5.54 4.14
CA LEU A 153 2.36 6.05 3.27
C LEU A 153 3.66 5.28 3.54
N TYR A 154 4.16 4.56 2.54
CA TYR A 154 5.38 3.77 2.64
C TYR A 154 6.18 3.80 1.34
N GLN A 155 7.47 4.18 1.43
CA GLN A 155 8.43 4.19 0.34
C GLN A 155 9.54 3.18 0.64
N ALA A 156 9.63 2.08 -0.12
CA ALA A 156 10.49 0.95 0.19
C ALA A 156 12.00 1.29 0.16
N ASN A 157 12.41 2.30 -0.63
CA ASN A 157 13.80 2.76 -0.71
C ASN A 157 14.22 3.70 0.44
N ARG A 158 13.29 4.06 1.34
CA ARG A 158 13.54 5.04 2.40
C ARG A 158 13.01 4.63 3.76
N ASP A 159 11.82 4.05 3.79
CA ASP A 159 11.10 3.75 5.02
C ASP A 159 11.38 2.33 5.51
N SER A 160 11.40 2.13 6.82
CA SER A 160 11.44 0.81 7.44
C SER A 160 10.04 0.16 7.43
N LEU A 161 9.98 -1.17 7.38
CA LEU A 161 8.72 -1.93 7.53
C LEU A 161 8.01 -1.68 8.87
N SER A 162 8.72 -1.19 9.89
CA SER A 162 8.10 -0.78 11.16
C SER A 162 7.02 0.28 10.98
N LYS A 163 7.13 1.14 9.96
CA LYS A 163 6.12 2.13 9.62
C LYS A 163 4.82 1.48 9.16
N VAL A 164 4.90 0.43 8.36
CA VAL A 164 3.73 -0.36 7.95
C VAL A 164 3.14 -1.09 9.16
N GLN A 165 3.98 -1.72 9.98
CA GLN A 165 3.55 -2.41 11.19
C GLN A 165 2.78 -1.48 12.14
N GLN A 166 3.26 -0.26 12.39
CA GLN A 166 2.58 0.75 13.19
C GLN A 166 1.23 1.16 12.58
N GLY A 167 1.19 1.33 11.25
CA GLY A 167 -0.06 1.62 10.53
C GLY A 167 -1.10 0.50 10.69
N LEU A 168 -0.70 -0.76 10.56
CA LEU A 168 -1.58 -1.92 10.76
C LEU A 168 -2.08 -2.02 12.21
N GLN A 169 -1.23 -1.76 13.20
CA GLN A 169 -1.62 -1.71 14.61
C GLN A 169 -2.63 -0.58 14.86
N THR A 170 -2.41 0.60 14.27
CA THR A 170 -3.35 1.73 14.35
C THR A 170 -4.70 1.37 13.75
N TYR A 171 -4.71 0.70 12.58
CA TYR A 171 -5.94 0.21 11.98
C TYR A 171 -6.66 -0.76 12.91
N LYS A 172 -5.95 -1.75 13.45
CA LYS A 172 -6.50 -2.75 14.38
C LYS A 172 -7.17 -2.07 15.58
N SER A 173 -6.49 -1.12 16.21
CA SER A 173 -7.01 -0.38 17.37
C SER A 173 -8.26 0.44 17.06
N LYS A 174 -8.38 0.97 15.83
CA LYS A 174 -9.51 1.83 15.43
C LYS A 174 -10.73 1.06 14.93
N HIS A 175 -10.52 -0.08 14.28
CA HIS A 175 -11.55 -0.74 13.47
C HIS A 175 -11.81 -2.21 13.81
N MET A 176 -10.92 -2.86 14.58
CA MET A 176 -10.99 -4.31 14.82
C MET A 176 -11.13 -4.68 16.29
N ILE A 177 -10.91 -3.74 17.23
CA ILE A 177 -11.12 -4.01 18.65
C ILE A 177 -12.61 -3.93 18.90
N ASP A 178 -13.21 -5.06 19.24
CA ASP A 178 -14.56 -5.11 19.78
C ASP A 178 -14.60 -4.28 21.07
N LYS A 179 -15.58 -3.40 21.20
CA LYS A 179 -15.72 -2.51 22.35
C LYS A 179 -16.17 -3.26 23.62
N THR A 180 -16.46 -4.55 23.49
CA THR A 180 -16.80 -5.44 24.59
C THR A 180 -16.06 -6.77 24.38
N ASP A 181 -15.27 -7.18 25.35
CA ASP A 181 -14.85 -8.57 25.44
C ASP A 181 -16.07 -9.45 25.81
N GLU A 182 -15.95 -10.77 25.63
CA GLU A 182 -17.01 -11.73 25.96
C GLU A 182 -17.43 -11.70 27.44
N TYR A 183 -16.69 -10.97 28.29
CA TYR A 183 -16.94 -10.81 29.73
C TYR A 183 -17.51 -9.42 30.07
N GLY A 184 -17.82 -8.58 29.09
CA GLY A 184 -18.39 -7.25 29.32
C GLY A 184 -17.42 -6.22 29.91
N VAL A 185 -16.12 -6.54 29.97
CA VAL A 185 -15.08 -5.58 30.35
C VAL A 185 -14.73 -4.74 29.15
N GLY A 186 -15.34 -3.57 29.01
CA GLY A 186 -15.04 -2.63 27.94
C GLY A 186 -13.58 -2.20 28.02
N ILE A 187 -12.90 -2.14 26.86
CA ILE A 187 -11.57 -1.54 26.82
C ILE A 187 -11.67 -0.10 27.29
N VAL A 188 -10.96 0.19 28.36
CA VAL A 188 -10.97 1.48 29.03
C VAL A 188 -10.43 2.54 28.08
N THR A 189 -11.31 3.27 27.40
CA THR A 189 -10.96 4.57 26.84
C THR A 189 -10.87 5.59 27.97
N LYS A 190 -10.13 6.69 27.81
CA LYS A 190 -10.08 7.77 28.83
C LYS A 190 -11.46 8.21 29.35
N GLN A 191 -12.51 8.07 28.56
CA GLN A 191 -13.90 8.38 28.94
C GLN A 191 -14.53 7.29 29.83
N ASN A 192 -14.11 6.02 29.71
CA ASN A 192 -14.63 4.92 30.49
C ASN A 192 -13.86 4.78 31.85
N ALA A 193 -12.60 5.26 31.92
CA ALA A 193 -11.83 5.28 33.17
C ALA A 193 -12.55 6.06 34.27
N THR A 194 -13.13 7.22 33.94
CA THR A 194 -13.87 8.05 34.90
C THR A 194 -15.12 7.35 35.45
N LYS A 195 -15.79 6.52 34.64
CA LYS A 195 -16.96 5.74 35.10
C LYS A 195 -16.58 4.54 35.99
N MET A 196 -15.43 3.93 35.77
CA MET A 196 -14.96 2.82 36.62
C MET A 196 -14.55 3.30 38.03
N TYR A 197 -13.94 4.46 38.13
CA TYR A 197 -13.58 5.04 39.47
C TYR A 197 -14.81 5.41 40.27
N LEU A 198 -15.91 5.80 39.64
CA LEU A 198 -17.18 6.13 40.33
C LEU A 198 -17.92 4.89 40.86
N TRP A 199 -17.56 3.68 40.39
CA TRP A 199 -18.21 2.44 40.86
C TRP A 199 -17.51 1.78 42.04
N VAL A 200 -16.21 2.06 42.23
CA VAL A 200 -15.41 1.49 43.35
C VAL A 200 -15.59 2.30 44.64
N ASP A 201 -15.98 3.57 44.56
CA ASP A 201 -16.19 4.43 45.76
C ASP A 201 -17.57 4.30 46.40
N ASN A 202 -18.46 3.42 45.90
CA ASN A 202 -19.80 3.21 46.49
C ASN A 202 -20.06 1.77 46.98
N THR A 203 -19.00 1.00 47.27
CA THR A 203 -19.04 -0.25 48.00
C THR A 203 -18.05 -0.19 49.15
#